data_a4b81034440db14e2b18da9b89d61f38
#
_entry.id   a4b81034440db14e2b18da9b89d61f38
#
_cell.length_a   1.000
_cell.length_b   1.000
_cell.length_c   1.000
_cell.angle_alpha   90.00
_cell.angle_beta   90.00
_cell.angle_gamma   90.00
#
_symmetry.space_group_name_H-M   'P 1'
#
loop_
_entity.id
_entity.type
_entity.pdbx_description
1 polymer ?
#
loop_
_entity_poly.entity_id
_entity_poly.type
_entity_poly.pdbx_seq_one_letter_code
_entity_poly.pdbx_strand_id
1 'polypeptide(L)'
;ANINALLDKCEDPEKMIDQYMRNLESDLGKVKAETASVMAEETRCKRELDECTADVAKYQSYAEKALKAGNEADARTFLEKKQQLVSKQATLQQTYNIAADNAAKMRQMHDKLCKDIQSLEARRDAVKAKVAAAKAQERINKVGSSVNSVGTSMDAFGKMEAKANKMLDEANAMAELNQTQLEADVDSLAAKYDAEPANTAVDD
;
A
#
# COMPACT_ATOMS: atom_id res chain seq x y z
N ALA A 1 15.30 -4.91 14.15
CA ALA A 1 15.17 -5.87 15.26
C ALA A 1 14.37 -7.07 14.75
N ASN A 2 14.86 -8.29 15.05
CA ASN A 2 14.26 -9.51 14.50
C ASN A 2 13.03 -9.86 15.35
N ILE A 3 11.84 -9.59 14.83
CA ILE A 3 10.55 -9.82 15.50
C ILE A 3 10.43 -11.27 16.04
N ASN A 4 10.96 -12.24 15.30
CA ASN A 4 10.92 -13.64 15.73
C ASN A 4 11.69 -13.88 17.04
N ALA A 5 12.85 -13.23 17.22
CA ALA A 5 13.64 -13.35 18.45
C ALA A 5 13.00 -12.65 19.67
N LEU A 6 12.12 -11.68 19.42
CA LEU A 6 11.33 -11.02 20.45
C LEU A 6 10.10 -11.84 20.85
N LEU A 7 9.45 -12.50 19.88
CA LEU A 7 8.29 -13.36 20.11
C LEU A 7 8.64 -14.61 20.94
N ASP A 8 9.83 -15.19 20.72
CA ASP A 8 10.30 -16.37 21.45
C ASP A 8 10.59 -16.10 22.96
N LYS A 9 10.69 -14.82 23.34
CA LYS A 9 10.99 -14.38 24.71
C LYS A 9 9.80 -13.79 25.48
N CYS A 10 8.62 -13.71 24.84
CA CYS A 10 7.46 -13.06 25.43
C CYS A 10 6.51 -14.06 26.11
N GLU A 11 6.03 -13.68 27.28
CA GLU A 11 4.97 -14.42 28.01
C GLU A 11 3.62 -14.42 27.28
N ASP A 12 3.35 -13.40 26.43
CA ASP A 12 2.11 -13.29 25.66
C ASP A 12 2.39 -12.76 24.25
N PRO A 13 2.78 -13.65 23.30
CA PRO A 13 3.11 -13.26 21.93
C PRO A 13 1.91 -12.69 21.16
N GLU A 14 0.67 -13.08 21.49
CA GLU A 14 -0.53 -12.54 20.84
C GLU A 14 -0.70 -11.06 21.12
N LYS A 15 -0.60 -10.64 22.38
CA LYS A 15 -0.73 -9.23 22.76
C LYS A 15 0.35 -8.36 22.14
N MET A 16 1.57 -8.90 22.05
CA MET A 16 2.68 -8.14 21.49
C MET A 16 2.50 -7.92 19.98
N ILE A 17 2.07 -8.93 19.24
CA ILE A 17 1.77 -8.80 17.80
C ILE A 17 0.60 -7.83 17.60
N ASP A 18 -0.48 -7.95 18.36
CA ASP A 18 -1.63 -7.06 18.24
C ASP A 18 -1.26 -5.60 18.56
N GLN A 19 -0.37 -5.35 19.52
CA GLN A 19 0.12 -4.00 19.81
C GLN A 19 1.01 -3.46 18.69
N TYR A 20 1.89 -4.30 18.14
CA TYR A 20 2.74 -3.92 17.03
C TYR A 20 1.92 -3.61 15.77
N MET A 21 0.89 -4.42 15.49
CA MET A 21 -0.04 -4.19 14.39
C MET A 21 -0.77 -2.85 14.53
N ARG A 22 -1.32 -2.56 15.71
CA ARG A 22 -1.96 -1.25 15.96
C ARG A 22 -1.03 -0.06 15.75
N ASN A 23 0.23 -0.20 16.13
CA ASN A 23 1.23 0.84 15.89
C ASN A 23 1.48 1.05 14.39
N LEU A 24 1.62 -0.04 13.64
CA LEU A 24 1.81 0.02 12.18
C LEU A 24 0.59 0.59 11.45
N GLU A 25 -0.63 0.23 11.87
CA GLU A 25 -1.87 0.80 11.33
C GLU A 25 -1.94 2.32 11.59
N SER A 26 -1.54 2.74 12.79
CA SER A 26 -1.44 4.17 13.13
C SER A 26 -0.41 4.87 12.25
N ASP A 27 0.75 4.27 12.05
CA ASP A 27 1.80 4.82 11.21
C ASP A 27 1.40 4.82 9.73
N LEU A 28 0.67 3.81 9.25
CA LEU A 28 0.07 3.80 7.92
C LEU A 28 -0.89 4.97 7.73
N GLY A 29 -1.72 5.27 8.74
CA GLY A 29 -2.61 6.44 8.71
C GLY A 29 -1.85 7.76 8.53
N LYS A 30 -0.73 7.94 9.23
CA LYS A 30 0.14 9.11 9.09
C LYS A 30 0.80 9.17 7.71
N VAL A 31 1.38 8.06 7.25
CA VAL A 31 2.02 7.97 5.93
C VAL A 31 1.01 8.22 4.83
N LYS A 32 -0.21 7.72 4.94
CA LYS A 32 -1.30 7.99 3.99
C LYS A 32 -1.64 9.48 3.90
N ALA A 33 -1.78 10.15 5.04
CA ALA A 33 -2.04 11.59 5.09
C ALA A 33 -0.90 12.40 4.49
N GLU A 34 0.35 12.07 4.82
CA GLU A 34 1.54 12.72 4.28
C GLU A 34 1.68 12.48 2.77
N THR A 35 1.43 11.25 2.31
CA THR A 35 1.43 10.92 0.88
C THR A 35 0.41 11.77 0.13
N ALA A 36 -0.81 11.90 0.66
CA ALA A 36 -1.85 12.75 0.06
C ALA A 36 -1.42 14.23 -0.02
N SER A 37 -0.78 14.74 1.04
CA SER A 37 -0.24 16.11 1.08
C SER A 37 0.83 16.33 0.00
N VAL A 38 1.79 15.43 -0.09
CA VAL A 38 2.88 15.52 -1.08
C VAL A 38 2.37 15.37 -2.51
N MET A 39 1.36 14.52 -2.75
CA MET A 39 0.69 14.40 -4.06
C MET A 39 -0.08 15.67 -4.43
N ALA A 40 -0.71 16.33 -3.47
CA ALA A 40 -1.38 17.60 -3.70
C ALA A 40 -0.37 18.70 -4.09
N GLU A 41 0.81 18.71 -3.46
CA GLU A 41 1.90 19.60 -3.80
C GLU A 41 2.46 19.34 -5.21
N GLU A 42 2.67 18.08 -5.59
CA GLU A 42 3.06 17.69 -6.95
C GLU A 42 2.04 18.24 -7.98
N THR A 43 0.75 18.06 -7.72
CA THR A 43 -0.32 18.53 -8.59
C THR A 43 -0.34 20.06 -8.71
N ARG A 44 -0.09 20.78 -7.60
CA ARG A 44 0.02 22.25 -7.59
C ARG A 44 1.20 22.72 -8.42
N CYS A 45 2.38 22.14 -8.21
CA CYS A 45 3.58 22.50 -8.97
C CYS A 45 3.41 22.22 -10.46
N LYS A 46 2.78 21.11 -10.82
CA LYS A 46 2.48 20.79 -12.21
C LYS A 46 1.58 21.83 -12.85
N ARG A 47 0.50 22.22 -12.18
CA ARG A 47 -0.43 23.24 -12.69
C ARG A 47 0.27 24.58 -12.93
N GLU A 48 1.10 25.05 -11.97
CA GLU A 48 1.85 26.28 -12.11
C GLU A 48 2.83 26.25 -13.29
N LEU A 49 3.46 25.09 -13.52
CA LEU A 49 4.34 24.87 -14.66
C LEU A 49 3.56 24.88 -15.98
N ASP A 50 2.41 24.20 -16.04
CA ASP A 50 1.56 24.14 -17.22
C ASP A 50 1.00 25.52 -17.59
N GLU A 51 0.56 26.30 -16.60
CA GLU A 51 0.11 27.69 -16.78
C GLU A 51 1.24 28.58 -17.33
N CYS A 52 2.44 28.50 -16.74
CA CYS A 52 3.60 29.24 -17.22
C CYS A 52 3.99 28.84 -18.65
N THR A 53 3.92 27.56 -18.97
CA THR A 53 4.18 27.04 -20.32
C THR A 53 3.17 27.57 -21.35
N ALA A 54 1.91 27.61 -20.99
CA ALA A 54 0.86 28.19 -21.82
C ALA A 54 1.09 29.71 -22.04
N ASP A 55 1.50 30.43 -20.99
CA ASP A 55 1.83 31.85 -21.11
C ASP A 55 3.04 32.12 -22.02
N VAL A 56 4.08 31.26 -21.95
CA VAL A 56 5.24 31.35 -22.88
C VAL A 56 4.76 31.23 -24.32
N ALA A 57 3.91 30.24 -24.64
CA ALA A 57 3.37 30.06 -25.98
C ALA A 57 2.47 31.21 -26.42
N LYS A 58 1.68 31.76 -25.51
CA LYS A 58 0.78 32.91 -25.75
C LYS A 58 1.60 34.16 -26.11
N TYR A 59 2.63 34.50 -25.36
CA TYR A 59 3.47 35.67 -25.64
C TYR A 59 4.29 35.49 -26.93
N GLN A 60 4.69 34.27 -27.26
CA GLN A 60 5.28 33.93 -28.54
C GLN A 60 4.32 34.28 -29.67
N SER A 61 3.06 33.82 -29.58
CA SER A 61 2.00 34.11 -30.61
C SER A 61 1.74 35.62 -30.73
N TYR A 62 1.73 36.36 -29.61
CA TYR A 62 1.53 37.81 -29.65
C TYR A 62 2.70 38.51 -30.33
N ALA A 63 3.95 38.11 -30.07
CA ALA A 63 5.11 38.65 -30.74
C ALA A 63 5.05 38.43 -32.27
N GLU A 64 4.67 37.24 -32.72
CA GLU A 64 4.51 36.89 -34.13
C GLU A 64 3.42 37.71 -34.79
N LYS A 65 2.28 37.92 -34.11
CA LYS A 65 1.17 38.75 -34.63
C LYS A 65 1.60 40.21 -34.75
N ALA A 66 2.32 40.76 -33.77
CA ALA A 66 2.85 42.11 -33.78
C ALA A 66 3.84 42.32 -34.93
N LEU A 67 4.73 41.35 -35.17
CA LEU A 67 5.65 41.39 -36.31
C LEU A 67 4.90 41.38 -37.66
N LYS A 68 3.90 40.53 -37.82
CA LYS A 68 3.08 40.47 -39.01
C LYS A 68 2.31 41.78 -39.27
N ALA A 69 1.96 42.50 -38.21
CA ALA A 69 1.31 43.79 -38.24
C ALA A 69 2.29 44.96 -38.46
N GLY A 70 3.60 44.70 -38.55
CA GLY A 70 4.63 45.72 -38.70
C GLY A 70 4.96 46.49 -37.42
N ASN A 71 4.48 46.04 -36.26
CA ASN A 71 4.76 46.68 -34.97
C ASN A 71 5.91 46.01 -34.23
N GLU A 72 7.14 46.41 -34.56
CA GLU A 72 8.35 45.87 -34.01
C GLU A 72 8.48 46.18 -32.51
N ALA A 73 8.03 47.34 -32.03
CA ALA A 73 8.14 47.75 -30.65
C ALA A 73 7.32 46.81 -29.72
N ASP A 74 6.08 46.51 -30.09
CA ASP A 74 5.25 45.60 -29.34
C ASP A 74 5.79 44.16 -29.40
N ALA A 75 6.29 43.73 -30.56
CA ALA A 75 6.91 42.42 -30.70
C ALA A 75 8.09 42.25 -29.74
N ARG A 76 8.96 43.27 -29.61
CA ARG A 76 10.07 43.26 -28.68
C ARG A 76 9.60 43.14 -27.24
N THR A 77 8.60 43.92 -26.84
CA THR A 77 7.98 43.88 -25.51
C THR A 77 7.43 42.49 -25.17
N PHE A 78 6.73 41.87 -26.13
CA PHE A 78 6.25 40.47 -25.91
C PHE A 78 7.35 39.44 -25.81
N LEU A 79 8.44 39.59 -26.58
CA LEU A 79 9.59 38.69 -26.50
C LEU A 79 10.35 38.84 -25.18
N GLU A 80 10.49 40.06 -24.65
CA GLU A 80 11.08 40.33 -23.34
C GLU A 80 10.26 39.65 -22.24
N LYS A 81 8.92 39.78 -22.30
CA LYS A 81 8.02 39.13 -21.37
C LYS A 81 8.11 37.60 -21.46
N LYS A 82 8.15 37.05 -22.69
CA LYS A 82 8.38 35.64 -22.92
C LYS A 82 9.69 35.15 -22.29
N GLN A 83 10.79 35.92 -22.44
CA GLN A 83 12.09 35.55 -21.88
C GLN A 83 12.07 35.46 -20.35
N GLN A 84 11.36 36.40 -19.70
CA GLN A 84 11.14 36.34 -18.24
C GLN A 84 10.36 35.11 -17.85
N LEU A 85 9.31 34.75 -18.61
CA LEU A 85 8.50 33.55 -18.37
C LEU A 85 9.28 32.25 -18.59
N VAL A 86 10.16 32.20 -19.59
CA VAL A 86 11.06 31.06 -19.84
C VAL A 86 12.00 30.83 -18.64
N SER A 87 12.55 31.90 -18.09
CA SER A 87 13.39 31.79 -16.88
C SER A 87 12.58 31.30 -15.67
N LYS A 88 11.34 31.80 -15.51
CA LYS A 88 10.42 31.31 -14.47
C LYS A 88 10.03 29.83 -14.70
N GLN A 89 9.76 29.45 -15.94
CA GLN A 89 9.42 28.08 -16.33
C GLN A 89 10.53 27.09 -15.94
N ALA A 90 11.82 27.46 -16.16
CA ALA A 90 12.95 26.63 -15.76
C ALA A 90 12.95 26.37 -14.23
N THR A 91 12.67 27.42 -13.44
CA THR A 91 12.57 27.28 -11.97
C THR A 91 11.37 26.38 -11.57
N LEU A 92 10.20 26.61 -12.17
CA LEU A 92 9.00 25.82 -11.91
C LEU A 92 9.21 24.36 -12.30
N GLN A 93 9.93 24.08 -13.40
CA GLN A 93 10.28 22.72 -13.81
C GLN A 93 11.13 22.01 -12.76
N GLN A 94 12.12 22.70 -12.18
CA GLN A 94 12.92 22.13 -11.11
C GLN A 94 12.08 21.83 -9.87
N THR A 95 11.22 22.77 -9.48
CA THR A 95 10.32 22.61 -8.33
C THR A 95 9.36 21.42 -8.54
N TYR A 96 8.79 21.31 -9.74
CA TYR A 96 7.93 20.18 -10.09
C TYR A 96 8.70 18.84 -10.03
N ASN A 97 9.91 18.78 -10.57
CA ASN A 97 10.72 17.56 -10.54
C ASN A 97 11.00 17.10 -9.11
N ILE A 98 11.30 18.03 -8.20
CA ILE A 98 11.50 17.72 -6.78
C ILE A 98 10.20 17.22 -6.13
N ALA A 99 9.08 17.90 -6.40
CA ALA A 99 7.77 17.49 -5.87
C ALA A 99 7.34 16.11 -6.39
N ALA A 100 7.56 15.83 -7.67
CA ALA A 100 7.27 14.53 -8.29
C ALA A 100 8.14 13.40 -7.71
N ASP A 101 9.44 13.64 -7.51
CA ASP A 101 10.33 12.67 -6.87
C ASP A 101 9.92 12.37 -5.42
N ASN A 102 9.57 13.41 -4.66
CA ASN A 102 9.07 13.24 -3.30
C ASN A 102 7.75 12.46 -3.26
N ALA A 103 6.82 12.76 -4.17
CA ALA A 103 5.56 12.04 -4.29
C ALA A 103 5.77 10.56 -4.65
N ALA A 104 6.69 10.27 -5.57
CA ALA A 104 7.03 8.90 -5.93
C ALA A 104 7.61 8.12 -4.74
N LYS A 105 8.53 8.72 -3.99
CA LYS A 105 9.11 8.11 -2.77
C LYS A 105 8.06 7.85 -1.70
N MET A 106 7.14 8.79 -1.48
CA MET A 106 6.06 8.61 -0.51
C MET A 106 5.09 7.50 -0.92
N ARG A 107 4.73 7.39 -2.22
CA ARG A 107 3.92 6.27 -2.72
C ARG A 107 4.60 4.93 -2.48
N GLN A 108 5.90 4.82 -2.79
CA GLN A 108 6.67 3.59 -2.56
C GLN A 108 6.72 3.21 -1.07
N MET A 109 6.89 4.20 -0.18
CA MET A 109 6.90 3.98 1.26
C MET A 109 5.53 3.50 1.76
N HIS A 110 4.46 4.13 1.29
CA HIS A 110 3.08 3.73 1.58
C HIS A 110 2.82 2.28 1.14
N ASP A 111 3.15 1.94 -0.10
CA ASP A 111 2.92 0.61 -0.66
C ASP A 111 3.74 -0.47 0.06
N LYS A 112 5.00 -0.15 0.41
CA LYS A 112 5.81 -1.04 1.23
C LYS A 112 5.19 -1.28 2.60
N LEU A 113 4.73 -0.23 3.27
CA LEU A 113 4.11 -0.34 4.59
C LEU A 113 2.81 -1.16 4.54
N CYS A 114 2.00 -0.99 3.49
CA CYS A 114 0.81 -1.82 3.26
C CYS A 114 1.18 -3.32 3.13
N LYS A 115 2.20 -3.65 2.34
CA LYS A 115 2.69 -5.03 2.18
C LYS A 115 3.25 -5.59 3.49
N ASP A 116 3.98 -4.78 4.25
CA ASP A 116 4.53 -5.19 5.55
C ASP A 116 3.40 -5.51 6.55
N ILE A 117 2.33 -4.70 6.56
CA ILE A 117 1.13 -4.93 7.39
C ILE A 117 0.44 -6.24 6.98
N GLN A 118 0.19 -6.47 5.70
CA GLN A 118 -0.41 -7.72 5.21
C GLN A 118 0.42 -8.95 5.58
N SER A 119 1.75 -8.88 5.44
CA SER A 119 2.66 -9.95 5.85
C SER A 119 2.60 -10.23 7.37
N LEU A 120 2.44 -9.19 8.17
CA LEU A 120 2.33 -9.32 9.63
C LEU A 120 0.96 -9.85 10.05
N GLU A 121 -0.12 -9.51 9.35
CA GLU A 121 -1.44 -10.10 9.56
C GLU A 121 -1.41 -11.61 9.38
N ALA A 122 -0.83 -12.09 8.29
CA ALA A 122 -0.66 -13.52 8.04
C ALA A 122 0.17 -14.21 9.14
N ARG A 123 1.24 -13.54 9.62
CA ARG A 123 2.06 -14.06 10.74
C ARG A 123 1.30 -14.07 12.05
N ARG A 124 0.50 -13.04 12.33
CA ARG A 124 -0.38 -12.97 13.50
C ARG A 124 -1.33 -14.16 13.53
N ASP A 125 -1.96 -14.45 12.43
CA ASP A 125 -2.91 -15.56 12.32
C ASP A 125 -2.21 -16.92 12.51
N ALA A 126 -1.01 -17.09 11.95
CA ALA A 126 -0.19 -18.28 12.18
C ALA A 126 0.24 -18.44 13.65
N VAL A 127 0.58 -17.35 14.33
CA VAL A 127 0.91 -17.40 15.77
C VAL A 127 -0.31 -17.73 16.61
N LYS A 128 -1.47 -17.12 16.32
CA LYS A 128 -2.73 -17.44 17.00
C LYS A 128 -3.10 -18.91 16.83
N ALA A 129 -2.93 -19.47 15.64
CA ALA A 129 -3.16 -20.89 15.40
C ALA A 129 -2.21 -21.78 16.22
N LYS A 130 -0.91 -21.45 16.27
CA LYS A 130 0.09 -22.19 17.09
C LYS A 130 -0.23 -22.13 18.58
N VAL A 131 -0.60 -20.95 19.09
CA VAL A 131 -0.97 -20.79 20.50
C VAL A 131 -2.24 -21.57 20.84
N ALA A 132 -3.24 -21.55 19.96
CA ALA A 132 -4.45 -22.34 20.13
C ALA A 132 -4.17 -23.86 20.13
N ALA A 133 -3.31 -24.34 19.23
CA ALA A 133 -2.85 -25.73 19.21
C ALA A 133 -2.09 -26.11 20.48
N ALA A 134 -1.19 -25.26 20.97
CA ALA A 134 -0.45 -25.50 22.21
C ALA A 134 -1.39 -25.56 23.42
N LYS A 135 -2.38 -24.65 23.52
CA LYS A 135 -3.40 -24.69 24.58
C LYS A 135 -4.27 -25.93 24.52
N ALA A 136 -4.63 -26.40 23.32
CA ALA A 136 -5.36 -27.66 23.14
C ALA A 136 -4.53 -28.86 23.61
N GLN A 137 -3.23 -28.91 23.25
CA GLN A 137 -2.32 -29.97 23.67
C GLN A 137 -2.11 -29.98 25.19
N GLU A 138 -2.00 -28.82 25.83
CA GLU A 138 -1.90 -28.72 27.29
C GLU A 138 -3.17 -29.25 27.98
N ARG A 139 -4.36 -28.95 27.45
CA ARG A 139 -5.63 -29.50 27.96
C ARG A 139 -5.67 -31.02 27.83
N ILE A 140 -5.23 -31.56 26.68
CA ILE A 140 -5.15 -33.00 26.45
C ILE A 140 -4.18 -33.65 27.44
N ASN A 141 -3.01 -33.07 27.68
CA ASN A 141 -2.03 -33.53 28.62
C ASN A 141 -2.54 -33.49 30.07
N LYS A 142 -3.27 -32.46 30.47
CA LYS A 142 -3.90 -32.34 31.79
C LYS A 142 -4.98 -33.40 31.98
N VAL A 143 -5.81 -33.66 30.98
CA VAL A 143 -6.82 -34.72 31.04
C VAL A 143 -6.16 -36.08 31.05
N GLY A 144 -5.12 -36.32 30.24
CA GLY A 144 -4.33 -37.57 30.23
C GLY A 144 -3.67 -37.89 31.57
N SER A 145 -3.15 -36.87 32.29
CA SER A 145 -2.55 -37.06 33.63
C SER A 145 -3.59 -37.34 34.72
N SER A 146 -4.82 -36.87 34.59
CA SER A 146 -5.89 -37.19 35.58
C SER A 146 -6.57 -38.52 35.31
N VAL A 147 -6.46 -39.07 34.09
CA VAL A 147 -7.07 -40.37 33.72
C VAL A 147 -6.20 -41.58 34.02
N ASN A 148 -4.94 -41.38 34.35
CA ASN A 148 -4.06 -42.47 34.77
C ASN A 148 -4.49 -43.17 36.07
N SER A 149 -5.62 -42.77 36.66
CA SER A 149 -6.21 -43.40 37.85
C SER A 149 -7.44 -44.27 37.57
N VAL A 150 -7.97 -44.34 36.34
CA VAL A 150 -9.13 -45.22 36.01
C VAL A 150 -9.01 -45.80 34.59
N GLY A 151 -8.83 -47.09 34.49
CA GLY A 151 -8.56 -47.83 33.25
C GLY A 151 -9.75 -48.03 32.31
N THR A 152 -10.26 -46.93 31.70
CA THR A 152 -11.28 -47.06 30.65
C THR A 152 -11.26 -45.86 29.68
N SER A 153 -10.13 -45.56 29.03
CA SER A 153 -10.16 -44.37 28.12
C SER A 153 -9.30 -44.43 26.86
N MET A 154 -8.94 -45.59 26.35
CA MET A 154 -8.28 -45.63 25.03
C MET A 154 -9.21 -45.18 23.91
N ASP A 155 -10.53 -45.42 24.01
CA ASP A 155 -11.55 -45.02 22.99
C ASP A 155 -11.88 -43.53 23.03
N ALA A 156 -11.80 -42.89 24.19
CA ALA A 156 -12.02 -41.46 24.33
C ALA A 156 -10.83 -40.64 23.81
N PHE A 157 -9.62 -41.17 23.95
CA PHE A 157 -8.39 -40.57 23.45
C PHE A 157 -8.32 -40.55 21.94
N GLY A 158 -8.68 -41.65 21.24
CA GLY A 158 -8.74 -41.72 19.80
C GLY A 158 -9.78 -40.80 19.19
N LYS A 159 -10.92 -40.60 19.89
CA LYS A 159 -11.95 -39.63 19.44
C LYS A 159 -11.54 -38.17 19.63
N MET A 160 -10.79 -37.85 20.69
CA MET A 160 -10.26 -36.51 20.91
C MET A 160 -9.14 -36.15 19.94
N GLU A 161 -8.24 -37.11 19.66
CA GLU A 161 -7.16 -36.94 18.69
C GLU A 161 -7.72 -36.76 17.26
N ALA A 162 -8.72 -37.55 16.88
CA ALA A 162 -9.43 -37.38 15.61
C ALA A 162 -10.14 -36.01 15.49
N LYS A 163 -10.71 -35.51 16.61
CA LYS A 163 -11.34 -34.19 16.65
C LYS A 163 -10.34 -33.05 16.60
N ALA A 164 -9.19 -33.18 17.25
CA ALA A 164 -8.10 -32.20 17.19
C ALA A 164 -7.47 -32.13 15.78
N ASN A 165 -7.23 -33.29 15.15
CA ASN A 165 -6.75 -33.37 13.77
C ASN A 165 -7.77 -32.79 12.79
N LYS A 166 -9.07 -33.08 12.96
CA LYS A 166 -10.12 -32.48 12.14
C LYS A 166 -10.18 -30.95 12.26
N MET A 167 -10.00 -30.40 13.47
CA MET A 167 -9.94 -28.94 13.69
C MET A 167 -8.67 -28.32 13.07
N LEU A 168 -7.54 -29.05 13.08
CA LEU A 168 -6.31 -28.63 12.41
C LEU A 168 -6.49 -28.64 10.88
N ASP A 169 -7.12 -29.68 10.34
CA ASP A 169 -7.41 -29.80 8.91
C ASP A 169 -8.42 -28.75 8.45
N GLU A 170 -9.45 -28.46 9.26
CA GLU A 170 -10.42 -27.37 8.99
C GLU A 170 -9.73 -25.99 9.03
N ALA A 171 -8.81 -25.75 9.98
CA ALA A 171 -8.05 -24.49 10.05
C ALA A 171 -7.08 -24.34 8.87
N ASN A 172 -6.43 -25.41 8.43
CA ASN A 172 -5.57 -25.42 7.26
C ASN A 172 -6.37 -25.23 5.98
N ALA A 173 -7.54 -25.89 5.84
CA ALA A 173 -8.44 -25.72 4.70
C ALA A 173 -9.01 -24.30 4.61
N MET A 174 -9.32 -23.65 5.75
CA MET A 174 -9.74 -22.25 5.80
C MET A 174 -8.60 -21.30 5.41
N ALA A 175 -7.37 -21.59 5.81
CA ALA A 175 -6.20 -20.81 5.41
C ALA A 175 -5.94 -20.92 3.90
N GLU A 176 -6.09 -22.11 3.34
CA GLU A 176 -5.92 -22.39 1.91
C GLU A 176 -7.05 -21.76 1.07
N LEU A 177 -8.29 -21.79 1.55
CA LEU A 177 -9.44 -21.09 0.94
C LEU A 177 -9.26 -19.57 0.93
N ASN A 178 -8.77 -18.98 2.01
CA ASN A 178 -8.50 -17.55 2.07
C ASN A 178 -7.35 -17.14 1.13
N GLN A 179 -6.35 -17.99 0.95
CA GLN A 179 -5.26 -17.75 0.01
C GLN A 179 -5.74 -17.83 -1.44
N THR A 180 -6.57 -18.81 -1.77
CA THR A 180 -7.17 -18.98 -3.11
C THR A 180 -8.16 -17.85 -3.44
N GLN A 181 -8.87 -17.33 -2.44
CA GLN A 181 -9.80 -16.21 -2.63
C GLN A 181 -9.07 -14.88 -2.86
N LEU A 182 -7.94 -14.68 -2.20
CA LEU A 182 -7.04 -13.52 -2.44
C LEU A 182 -6.42 -13.55 -3.85
N GLU A 183 -6.01 -14.73 -4.33
CA GLU A 183 -5.48 -14.90 -5.68
C GLU A 183 -6.58 -14.69 -6.74
N ALA A 184 -7.80 -15.20 -6.52
CA ALA A 184 -8.94 -15.00 -7.42
C ALA A 184 -9.41 -13.54 -7.47
N ASP A 185 -9.34 -12.79 -6.36
CA ASP A 185 -9.66 -11.37 -6.31
C ASP A 185 -8.61 -10.53 -7.04
N VAL A 186 -7.32 -10.89 -6.95
CA VAL A 186 -6.23 -10.23 -7.69
C VAL A 186 -6.34 -10.50 -9.19
N ASP A 187 -6.62 -11.74 -9.60
CA ASP A 187 -6.81 -12.10 -11.02
C ASP A 187 -8.09 -11.46 -11.61
N SER A 188 -9.16 -11.37 -10.83
CA SER A 188 -10.38 -10.65 -11.20
C SER A 188 -10.15 -9.15 -11.36
N LEU A 189 -9.31 -8.55 -10.51
CA LEU A 189 -8.94 -7.15 -10.60
C LEU A 189 -8.06 -6.90 -11.83
N ALA A 190 -7.09 -7.76 -12.11
CA ALA A 190 -6.23 -7.69 -13.29
C ALA A 190 -7.04 -7.82 -14.58
N ALA A 191 -7.97 -8.77 -14.66
CA ALA A 191 -8.85 -8.96 -15.80
C ALA A 191 -9.78 -7.76 -16.05
N LYS A 192 -10.14 -7.00 -15.02
CA LYS A 192 -10.97 -5.80 -15.12
C LYS A 192 -10.21 -4.62 -15.74
N TYR A 193 -8.91 -4.53 -15.50
CA TYR A 193 -8.05 -3.51 -16.12
C TYR A 193 -7.55 -3.89 -17.52
N ASP A 194 -7.44 -5.18 -17.82
CA ASP A 194 -7.13 -5.68 -19.18
C ASP A 194 -8.34 -5.58 -20.13
N ALA A 195 -9.57 -5.49 -19.60
CA ALA A 195 -10.81 -5.45 -20.38
C ALA A 195 -11.28 -4.01 -20.74
N GLU A 196 -10.60 -2.95 -20.30
CA GLU A 196 -10.93 -1.57 -20.67
C GLU A 196 -10.27 -1.25 -22.02
N PRO A 197 -11.03 -1.20 -23.14
CA PRO A 197 -10.46 -0.82 -24.43
C PRO A 197 -10.12 0.66 -24.37
N ALA A 198 -8.89 1.00 -24.77
CA ALA A 198 -8.47 2.36 -25.04
C ALA A 198 -9.46 3.00 -26.04
N ASN A 199 -10.39 3.77 -25.53
CA ASN A 199 -11.33 4.53 -26.35
C ASN A 199 -10.63 5.77 -26.89
N THR A 200 -9.87 5.58 -27.96
CA THR A 200 -9.47 6.66 -28.87
C THR A 200 -10.57 6.80 -29.91
N ALA A 201 -11.62 7.49 -29.59
CA ALA A 201 -12.51 8.07 -30.61
C ALA A 201 -12.01 9.47 -30.89
N VAL A 202 -11.21 9.58 -31.94
CA VAL A 202 -11.10 10.78 -32.76
C VAL A 202 -12.26 10.68 -33.74
N ASP A 203 -13.17 11.62 -33.73
CA ASP A 203 -14.07 11.90 -34.87
C ASP A 203 -14.25 13.38 -35.01
N ASP A 204 -13.93 13.82 -36.25
CA ASP A 204 -14.32 14.97 -37.09
C ASP A 204 -14.71 16.32 -36.46
#